data_f131188796d4e435dc1bb22e45c0e80c
#
_entry.id   f131188796d4e435dc1bb22e45c0e80c
#
_cell.length_a   1.000
_cell.length_b   1.000
_cell.length_c   1.000
_cell.angle_alpha   90.00
_cell.angle_beta   90.00
_cell.angle_gamma   90.00
#
_symmetry.space_group_name_H-M   'P 1'
#
loop_
_entity.id
_entity.type
_entity.pdbx_description
1 polymer ?
#
loop_
_entity_poly.entity_id
_entity_poly.type
_entity_poly.pdbx_seq_one_letter_code
_entity_poly.pdbx_strand_id
1 'polypeptide(L)'
;MLYTVFCDESCHLQKDNSSVMVLGAMYCLSEKRKQIYSDIRAIKEKHGLNSHFEIKWTKVSESKIEFYLELLDYFWENSDLHYRGLVATGKDKLNHAKYNNDDYDLWYYKMYFRTLDPIIRQENEYHILVDIKDT
;
A
#
# COMPACT_ATOMS: atom_id res chain seq x y z
N MET A 1 -3.88 17.91 12.07
CA MET A 1 -4.87 16.87 11.71
C MET A 1 -4.22 15.50 11.81
N LEU A 2 -4.97 14.50 12.21
CA LEU A 2 -4.48 13.12 12.29
C LEU A 2 -4.84 12.34 11.02
N TYR A 3 -3.85 11.74 10.40
CA TYR A 3 -4.01 10.86 9.24
C TYR A 3 -3.72 9.42 9.61
N THR A 4 -4.39 8.48 8.95
CA THR A 4 -4.03 7.06 8.97
C THR A 4 -3.43 6.70 7.62
N VAL A 5 -2.27 6.06 7.64
CA VAL A 5 -1.53 5.64 6.45
C VAL A 5 -1.42 4.12 6.47
N PHE A 6 -1.94 3.47 5.44
CA PHE A 6 -1.87 2.02 5.27
C PHE A 6 -0.80 1.71 4.24
N CYS A 7 0.21 0.98 4.65
CA CYS A 7 1.36 0.63 3.80
C CYS A 7 1.38 -0.85 3.49
N ASP A 8 1.77 -1.17 2.27
CA ASP A 8 2.01 -2.54 1.85
C ASP A 8 3.11 -2.56 0.79
N GLU A 9 3.77 -3.69 0.64
CA GLU A 9 4.82 -3.86 -0.35
C GLU A 9 4.68 -5.19 -1.08
N SER A 10 5.28 -5.27 -2.27
CA SER A 10 5.41 -6.51 -3.02
C SER A 10 6.84 -6.67 -3.53
N CYS A 11 7.26 -7.93 -3.70
CA CYS A 11 8.61 -8.28 -4.14
C CYS A 11 9.69 -7.70 -3.20
N HIS A 12 9.45 -7.78 -1.90
CA HIS A 12 10.29 -7.15 -0.87
C HIS A 12 11.49 -8.00 -0.44
N LEU A 13 11.54 -9.27 -0.80
CA LEU A 13 12.66 -10.15 -0.45
C LEU A 13 13.84 -9.91 -1.39
N GLN A 14 15.04 -10.03 -0.86
CA GLN A 14 16.26 -9.81 -1.63
C GLN A 14 16.40 -10.78 -2.81
N LYS A 15 16.00 -12.04 -2.61
CA LYS A 15 16.16 -13.13 -3.58
C LYS A 15 14.83 -13.78 -3.94
N ASP A 16 13.92 -12.99 -4.51
CA ASP A 16 12.58 -13.46 -4.94
C ASP A 16 12.45 -13.54 -6.46
N ASN A 17 13.56 -13.52 -7.20
CA ASN A 17 13.60 -13.52 -8.66
C ASN A 17 12.97 -12.28 -9.31
N SER A 18 12.82 -11.19 -8.56
CA SER A 18 12.33 -9.91 -9.09
C SER A 18 13.42 -8.85 -9.05
N SER A 19 13.51 -8.07 -10.13
CA SER A 19 14.41 -6.91 -10.18
C SER A 19 13.77 -5.64 -9.64
N VAL A 20 12.49 -5.71 -9.23
CA VAL A 20 11.75 -4.56 -8.73
C VAL A 20 11.15 -4.86 -7.36
N MET A 21 10.97 -3.81 -6.56
CA MET A 21 10.16 -3.82 -5.35
C MET A 21 9.15 -2.68 -5.46
N VAL A 22 7.92 -2.93 -5.08
CA VAL A 22 6.86 -1.91 -5.09
C VAL A 22 6.40 -1.66 -3.66
N LEU A 23 6.30 -0.39 -3.29
CA LEU A 23 5.72 0.03 -2.02
C LEU A 23 4.52 0.93 -2.30
N GLY A 24 3.47 0.73 -1.53
CA GLY A 24 2.27 1.54 -1.63
C GLY A 24 1.87 2.10 -0.27
N ALA A 25 1.36 3.32 -0.29
CA ALA A 25 0.79 3.96 0.90
C ALA A 25 -0.55 4.57 0.51
N MET A 26 -1.63 4.11 1.15
CA MET A 26 -2.95 4.69 1.02
C MET A 26 -3.28 5.43 2.30
N TYR A 27 -3.75 6.67 2.21
CA TYR A 27 -3.97 7.46 3.41
C TYR A 27 -5.21 8.33 3.33
N CYS A 28 -5.76 8.62 4.50
CA CYS A 28 -6.93 9.47 4.68
C CYS A 28 -6.89 10.11 6.06
N LEU A 29 -7.69 11.14 6.26
CA LEU A 29 -7.95 11.63 7.63
C LEU A 29 -8.54 10.49 8.47
N SER A 30 -8.03 10.30 9.67
CA SER A 30 -8.46 9.21 10.56
C SER A 30 -9.96 9.25 10.86
N GLU A 31 -10.55 10.44 10.92
CA GLU A 31 -12.01 10.62 11.13
C GLU A 31 -12.85 10.10 9.97
N LYS A 32 -12.29 9.99 8.76
CA LYS A 32 -12.98 9.48 7.56
C LYS A 32 -12.92 7.96 7.44
N ARG A 33 -12.10 7.31 8.23
CA ARG A 33 -11.82 5.88 8.11
C ARG A 33 -13.06 5.00 8.25
N LYS A 34 -13.91 5.31 9.22
CA LYS A 34 -15.13 4.52 9.45
C LYS A 34 -16.08 4.56 8.27
N GLN A 35 -16.24 5.73 7.66
CA GLN A 35 -17.10 5.88 6.47
C GLN A 35 -16.53 5.11 5.29
N ILE A 36 -15.23 5.19 5.07
CA ILE A 36 -14.56 4.47 3.98
C ILE A 36 -14.72 2.95 4.16
N TYR A 37 -14.52 2.44 5.37
CA TYR A 37 -14.72 1.01 5.66
C TYR A 37 -16.17 0.58 5.42
N SER A 38 -17.13 1.39 5.83
CA SER A 38 -18.55 1.14 5.61
C SER A 38 -18.88 1.10 4.12
N ASP A 39 -18.35 2.04 3.35
CA ASP A 39 -18.58 2.12 1.91
C ASP A 39 -18.01 0.90 1.19
N ILE A 40 -16.80 0.47 1.56
CA ILE A 40 -16.16 -0.70 0.95
C ILE A 40 -16.95 -1.97 1.29
N ARG A 41 -17.43 -2.11 2.53
CA ARG A 41 -18.29 -3.25 2.91
C ARG A 41 -19.58 -3.28 2.09
N ALA A 42 -20.19 -2.12 1.88
CA ALA A 42 -21.40 -2.02 1.06
C ALA A 42 -21.14 -2.46 -0.38
N ILE A 43 -20.00 -2.11 -0.95
CA ILE A 43 -19.60 -2.54 -2.29
C ILE A 43 -19.42 -4.07 -2.33
N LYS A 44 -18.75 -4.63 -1.31
CA LYS A 44 -18.62 -6.10 -1.20
C LYS A 44 -19.97 -6.79 -1.15
N GLU A 45 -20.89 -6.32 -0.31
CA GLU A 45 -22.25 -6.88 -0.18
C GLU A 45 -23.03 -6.80 -1.49
N LYS A 46 -22.95 -5.67 -2.18
CA LYS A 46 -23.60 -5.47 -3.48
C LYS A 46 -23.20 -6.54 -4.50
N HIS A 47 -21.96 -7.00 -4.43
CA HIS A 47 -21.43 -8.01 -5.34
C HIS A 47 -21.46 -9.44 -4.75
N GLY A 48 -22.18 -9.63 -3.65
CA GLY A 48 -22.35 -10.96 -3.04
C GLY A 48 -21.09 -11.48 -2.35
N LEU A 49 -20.16 -10.60 -1.98
CA LEU A 49 -18.92 -10.97 -1.31
C LEU A 49 -19.06 -10.83 0.20
N ASN A 50 -18.35 -11.70 0.95
CA ASN A 50 -18.29 -11.62 2.40
C ASN A 50 -17.59 -10.32 2.82
N SER A 51 -18.01 -9.72 3.94
CA SER A 51 -17.40 -8.49 4.49
C SER A 51 -15.91 -8.66 4.79
N HIS A 52 -15.45 -9.90 5.04
CA HIS A 52 -14.06 -10.24 5.29
C HIS A 52 -13.30 -10.64 4.03
N PHE A 53 -13.93 -10.58 2.86
CA PHE A 53 -13.25 -10.88 1.58
C PHE A 53 -12.02 -10.00 1.43
N GLU A 54 -10.88 -10.63 1.22
CA GLU A 54 -9.61 -9.94 1.06
C GLU A 54 -9.43 -9.47 -0.39
N ILE A 55 -9.20 -8.18 -0.56
CA ILE A 55 -8.98 -7.57 -1.87
C ILE A 55 -7.52 -7.78 -2.25
N LYS A 56 -7.28 -8.60 -3.28
CA LYS A 56 -5.93 -8.91 -3.78
C LYS A 56 -5.91 -8.95 -5.29
N TRP A 57 -4.81 -8.53 -5.88
CA TRP A 57 -4.60 -8.64 -7.33
C TRP A 57 -4.77 -10.08 -7.81
N THR A 58 -4.25 -11.05 -7.07
CA THR A 58 -4.34 -12.47 -7.41
C THR A 58 -5.77 -13.02 -7.38
N LYS A 59 -6.72 -12.31 -6.79
CA LYS A 59 -8.12 -12.69 -6.72
C LYS A 59 -8.99 -12.02 -7.77
N VAL A 60 -8.40 -11.16 -8.62
CA VAL A 60 -9.12 -10.57 -9.75
C VAL A 60 -9.43 -11.68 -10.74
N SER A 61 -10.71 -11.81 -11.11
CA SER A 61 -11.19 -12.82 -12.03
C SER A 61 -12.33 -12.23 -12.86
N GLU A 62 -12.63 -12.89 -13.98
CA GLU A 62 -13.72 -12.47 -14.85
C GLU A 62 -15.05 -12.39 -14.09
N SER A 63 -15.32 -13.35 -13.21
CA SER A 63 -16.57 -13.39 -12.42
C SER A 63 -16.66 -12.26 -11.37
N LYS A 64 -15.55 -11.65 -10.99
CA LYS A 64 -15.48 -10.57 -9.98
C LYS A 64 -15.07 -9.24 -10.56
N ILE A 65 -14.92 -9.12 -11.88
CA ILE A 65 -14.39 -7.91 -12.50
C ILE A 65 -15.23 -6.66 -12.17
N GLU A 66 -16.55 -6.80 -12.14
CA GLU A 66 -17.44 -5.69 -11.83
C GLU A 66 -17.19 -5.13 -10.42
N PHE A 67 -16.91 -6.01 -9.46
CA PHE A 67 -16.55 -5.60 -8.11
C PHE A 67 -15.27 -4.75 -8.12
N TYR A 68 -14.22 -5.23 -8.79
CA TYR A 68 -12.94 -4.51 -8.82
C TYR A 68 -13.04 -3.18 -9.56
N LEU A 69 -13.83 -3.11 -10.62
CA LEU A 69 -14.07 -1.86 -11.34
C LEU A 69 -14.81 -0.83 -10.46
N GLU A 70 -15.84 -1.27 -9.74
CA GLU A 70 -16.55 -0.39 -8.83
C GLU A 70 -15.65 0.09 -7.67
N LEU A 71 -14.78 -0.77 -7.18
CA LEU A 71 -13.82 -0.42 -6.13
C LEU A 71 -12.83 0.65 -6.62
N LEU A 72 -12.34 0.53 -7.85
CA LEU A 72 -11.48 1.55 -8.47
C LEU A 72 -12.22 2.87 -8.67
N ASP A 73 -13.46 2.82 -9.15
CA ASP A 73 -14.29 4.02 -9.31
C ASP A 73 -14.49 4.72 -7.96
N TYR A 74 -14.75 3.94 -6.92
CA TYR A 74 -14.89 4.46 -5.56
C TYR A 74 -13.64 5.25 -5.14
N PHE A 75 -12.45 4.70 -5.38
CA PHE A 75 -11.20 5.38 -5.06
C PHE A 75 -11.07 6.70 -5.85
N TRP A 76 -11.30 6.66 -7.16
CA TRP A 76 -11.13 7.84 -8.01
C TRP A 76 -12.15 8.95 -7.72
N GLU A 77 -13.34 8.58 -7.27
CA GLU A 77 -14.42 9.53 -6.96
C GLU A 77 -14.35 10.05 -5.53
N ASN A 78 -13.58 9.41 -4.65
CA ASN A 78 -13.51 9.78 -3.24
C ASN A 78 -12.29 10.67 -2.97
N SER A 79 -12.53 11.98 -2.83
CA SER A 79 -11.47 12.96 -2.57
C SER A 79 -10.83 12.83 -1.18
N ASP A 80 -11.39 12.03 -0.28
CA ASP A 80 -10.81 11.77 1.03
C ASP A 80 -9.71 10.70 1.00
N LEU A 81 -9.63 9.92 -0.08
CA LEU A 81 -8.62 8.87 -0.26
C LEU A 81 -7.47 9.35 -1.11
N HIS A 82 -6.26 9.07 -0.67
CA HIS A 82 -5.03 9.42 -1.35
C HIS A 82 -4.12 8.20 -1.46
N TYR A 83 -3.32 8.13 -2.50
CA TYR A 83 -2.39 7.04 -2.73
C TYR A 83 -1.05 7.55 -3.22
N ARG A 84 0.01 6.92 -2.74
CA ARG A 84 1.36 7.11 -3.25
C ARG A 84 2.01 5.74 -3.44
N GLY A 85 2.53 5.50 -4.64
CA GLY A 85 3.30 4.31 -4.95
C GLY A 85 4.74 4.64 -5.27
N LEU A 86 5.65 3.74 -4.91
CA LEU A 86 7.06 3.82 -5.25
C LEU A 86 7.47 2.49 -5.88
N VAL A 87 8.08 2.57 -7.08
CA VAL A 87 8.65 1.41 -7.75
C VAL A 87 10.16 1.53 -7.69
N ALA A 88 10.79 0.63 -6.95
CA ALA A 88 12.24 0.57 -6.85
C ALA A 88 12.77 -0.45 -7.87
N THR A 89 13.46 0.02 -8.90
CA THR A 89 14.00 -0.83 -9.97
C THR A 89 15.45 -1.21 -9.69
N GLY A 90 15.95 -2.25 -10.38
CA GLY A 90 17.35 -2.66 -10.27
C GLY A 90 17.70 -3.26 -8.91
N LYS A 91 16.75 -3.87 -8.21
CA LYS A 91 16.95 -4.48 -6.90
C LYS A 91 18.06 -5.54 -6.91
N ASP A 92 18.16 -6.29 -7.99
CA ASP A 92 19.16 -7.32 -8.19
C ASP A 92 20.60 -6.78 -8.44
N LYS A 93 20.72 -5.49 -8.76
CA LYS A 93 21.98 -4.82 -9.09
C LYS A 93 22.47 -3.87 -8.00
N LEU A 94 21.89 -3.90 -6.83
CA LEU A 94 22.23 -3.00 -5.75
C LEU A 94 23.59 -3.37 -5.11
N ASN A 95 24.39 -2.35 -4.84
CA ASN A 95 25.65 -2.51 -4.11
C ASN A 95 25.42 -2.15 -2.63
N HIS A 96 24.99 -3.13 -1.84
CA HIS A 96 24.71 -2.94 -0.42
C HIS A 96 25.98 -2.67 0.40
N ALA A 97 27.13 -3.25 0.00
CA ALA A 97 28.39 -3.01 0.69
C ALA A 97 28.79 -1.53 0.65
N LYS A 98 28.52 -0.86 -0.47
CA LYS A 98 28.88 0.56 -0.64
C LYS A 98 27.87 1.52 -0.03
N TYR A 99 26.56 1.24 -0.15
CA TYR A 99 25.51 2.21 0.13
C TYR A 99 24.65 1.86 1.36
N ASN A 100 24.64 0.60 1.79
CA ASN A 100 23.74 0.12 2.82
C ASN A 100 24.46 -0.72 3.88
N ASN A 101 25.77 -0.53 4.06
CA ASN A 101 26.59 -1.32 5.02
C ASN A 101 26.40 -2.84 4.86
N ASP A 102 26.30 -3.30 3.61
CA ASP A 102 26.04 -4.70 3.25
C ASP A 102 24.74 -5.26 3.84
N ASP A 103 23.76 -4.38 4.09
CA ASP A 103 22.49 -4.71 4.71
C ASP A 103 21.32 -4.40 3.77
N TYR A 104 20.66 -5.45 3.29
CA TYR A 104 19.45 -5.32 2.44
C TYR A 104 18.31 -4.67 3.21
N ASP A 105 18.15 -4.96 4.50
CA ASP A 105 17.08 -4.39 5.32
C ASP A 105 17.21 -2.87 5.41
N LEU A 106 18.42 -2.36 5.49
CA LEU A 106 18.66 -0.92 5.49
C LEU A 106 18.16 -0.28 4.19
N TRP A 107 18.42 -0.90 3.04
CA TRP A 107 17.88 -0.44 1.75
C TRP A 107 16.35 -0.47 1.73
N TYR A 108 15.75 -1.55 2.23
CA TYR A 108 14.31 -1.71 2.35
C TYR A 108 13.68 -0.55 3.15
N TYR A 109 14.26 -0.21 4.30
CA TYR A 109 13.78 0.88 5.12
C TYR A 109 14.00 2.26 4.48
N LYS A 110 15.08 2.43 3.72
CA LYS A 110 15.30 3.65 2.94
C LYS A 110 14.21 3.86 1.88
N MET A 111 13.75 2.78 1.26
CA MET A 111 12.66 2.85 0.27
C MET A 111 11.33 3.20 0.96
N TYR A 112 11.06 2.66 2.14
CA TYR A 112 9.90 3.07 2.94
C TYR A 112 9.96 4.57 3.28
N PHE A 113 11.10 5.04 3.70
CA PHE A 113 11.29 6.47 3.99
C PHE A 113 10.95 7.31 2.76
N ARG A 114 11.45 6.95 1.59
CA ARG A 114 11.16 7.65 0.33
C ARG A 114 9.69 7.62 -0.05
N THR A 115 8.99 6.57 0.31
CA THR A 115 7.55 6.46 0.06
C THR A 115 6.77 7.40 0.98
N LEU A 116 7.14 7.47 2.24
CA LEU A 116 6.39 8.19 3.28
C LEU A 116 6.76 9.67 3.38
N ASP A 117 8.01 10.03 3.17
CA ASP A 117 8.49 11.39 3.38
C ASP A 117 7.67 12.46 2.63
N PRO A 118 7.29 12.27 1.35
CA PRO A 118 6.46 13.26 0.66
C PRO A 118 5.04 13.41 1.20
N ILE A 119 4.55 12.43 1.95
CA ILE A 119 3.21 12.47 2.56
C ILE A 119 3.22 13.28 3.86
N ILE A 120 4.32 13.19 4.60
CA ILE A 120 4.41 13.70 5.97
C ILE A 120 4.62 15.21 5.97
N ARG A 121 3.78 15.93 6.76
CA ARG A 121 3.87 17.37 7.01
C ARG A 121 4.03 17.60 8.50
N GLN A 122 4.85 18.60 8.89
CA GLN A 122 5.13 18.88 10.30
C GLN A 122 3.89 19.28 11.11
N GLU A 123 2.92 19.91 10.46
CA GLU A 123 1.68 20.37 11.10
C GLU A 123 0.66 19.27 11.37
N ASN A 124 0.90 18.05 10.89
CA ASN A 124 -0.02 16.94 11.04
C ASN A 124 0.58 15.80 11.86
N GLU A 125 -0.30 14.94 12.35
CA GLU A 125 0.06 13.68 13.02
C GLU A 125 -0.31 12.51 12.11
N TYR A 126 0.45 11.41 12.21
CA TYR A 126 0.27 10.25 11.34
C TYR A 126 0.32 8.95 12.14
N HIS A 127 -0.70 8.12 11.93
CA HIS A 127 -0.73 6.73 12.41
C HIS A 127 -0.40 5.83 11.22
N ILE A 128 0.81 5.31 11.17
CA ILE A 128 1.31 4.55 10.04
C ILE A 128 1.24 3.06 10.37
N LEU A 129 0.49 2.32 9.56
CA LEU A 129 0.28 0.88 9.70
C LEU A 129 1.08 0.15 8.63
N VAL A 130 1.94 -0.75 9.05
CA VAL A 130 2.76 -1.59 8.18
C VAL A 130 2.60 -3.04 8.60
N ASP A 131 2.75 -3.96 7.65
CA ASP A 131 2.76 -5.39 7.97
C ASP A 131 4.09 -5.79 8.61
N ILE A 132 4.06 -6.92 9.32
CA ILE A 132 5.28 -7.52 9.85
C ILE A 132 6.12 -7.99 8.68
N LYS A 133 7.38 -7.55 8.64
CA LYS A 133 8.29 -7.91 7.57
C LYS A 133 8.67 -9.39 7.68
N ASP A 134 8.54 -10.10 6.59
CA ASP A 134 9.02 -11.47 6.49
C ASP A 134 10.55 -11.52 6.49
N THR A 135 11.09 -12.50 7.17
CA THR A 135 12.54 -12.70 7.26
C THR A 135 13.01 -13.88 6.42
#